data_66f167bc02c83a543d01edbce48a540b
#
_entry.id   66f167bc02c83a543d01edbce48a540b
#
_cell.length_a   1.000
_cell.length_b   1.000
_cell.length_c   1.000
_cell.angle_alpha   90.00
_cell.angle_beta   90.00
_cell.angle_gamma   90.00
#
_symmetry.space_group_name_H-M   'P 1'
#
loop_
_entity.id
_entity.type
_entity.pdbx_description
1 polymer ?
#
loop_
_entity_poly.entity_id
_entity_poly.type
_entity_poly.pdbx_seq_one_letter_code
_entity_poly.pdbx_strand_id
1 'polypeptide(L)'
;MQHQGHMAMRDAREDWRRFDAETIPSKASTPQLDRFLAAVRETAPKMPPLVLLDVGCGAGRLGRRLYELGFSVVGVDVNVDAVRAARELAVPADAPGRFLRFVEGDFANDASPCIAGGPFDVVVCQLVISIIGDARQRTNLLRHVRENLRPGGWLYLSASGVSDTINAGYARLYAEDIHLTGERHSYLSRNERGEVLYMTHHFAVEELVEQLEAAGFEQINVTTEKEASSRRPDEAAYFHYATCRAG
;
A
#
# COMPACT_ATOMS: atom_id res chain seq x y z
N MET A 1 33.96 26.39 -8.24
CA MET A 1 33.70 25.00 -8.56
C MET A 1 32.83 24.44 -7.43
N GLN A 2 31.53 24.52 -7.60
CA GLN A 2 30.57 23.99 -6.62
C GLN A 2 30.30 22.53 -6.97
N HIS A 3 30.66 21.62 -6.06
CA HIS A 3 30.23 20.25 -6.12
C HIS A 3 28.72 20.19 -5.90
N GLN A 4 27.95 20.12 -6.99
CA GLN A 4 26.58 19.66 -6.96
C GLN A 4 26.65 18.14 -6.68
N GLY A 5 26.61 17.78 -5.39
CA GLY A 5 26.36 16.42 -4.97
C GLY A 5 24.95 16.04 -5.42
N HIS A 6 24.82 15.26 -6.47
CA HIS A 6 23.64 14.44 -6.70
C HIS A 6 23.49 13.58 -5.44
N MET A 7 22.53 13.96 -4.58
CA MET A 7 22.08 13.07 -3.52
C MET A 7 21.46 11.87 -4.24
N ALA A 8 22.19 10.76 -4.29
CA ALA A 8 21.66 9.51 -4.82
C ALA A 8 20.29 9.30 -4.14
N MET A 9 19.22 9.12 -4.93
CA MET A 9 17.90 8.83 -4.43
C MET A 9 18.04 7.66 -3.44
N ARG A 10 17.76 7.93 -2.18
CA ARG A 10 17.78 6.91 -1.12
C ARG A 10 16.78 5.84 -1.51
N ASP A 11 17.19 4.58 -1.49
CA ASP A 11 16.29 3.46 -1.73
C ASP A 11 15.25 3.43 -0.60
N ALA A 12 14.01 3.74 -0.91
CA ALA A 12 12.91 3.77 0.06
C ALA A 12 12.78 2.44 0.83
N ARG A 13 13.24 1.34 0.22
CA ARG A 13 13.29 0.02 0.86
C ARG A 13 14.21 -0.03 2.07
N GLU A 14 15.34 0.69 2.03
CA GLU A 14 16.24 0.78 3.19
C GLU A 14 15.60 1.55 4.33
N ASP A 15 14.83 2.58 4.01
CA ASP A 15 14.12 3.38 5.02
C ASP A 15 13.02 2.55 5.69
N TRP A 16 12.22 1.81 4.93
CA TRP A 16 11.13 0.97 5.47
C TRP A 16 11.61 -0.27 6.22
N ARG A 17 12.79 -0.82 5.88
CA ARG A 17 13.42 -1.92 6.63
C ARG A 17 13.86 -1.52 8.04
N ARG A 18 14.06 -0.22 8.28
CA ARG A 18 14.56 0.32 9.55
C ARG A 18 13.48 0.91 10.45
N PHE A 19 12.26 1.04 9.95
CA PHE A 19 11.16 1.56 10.76
C PHE A 19 10.78 0.55 11.84
N ASP A 20 10.61 1.07 13.07
CA ASP A 20 10.03 0.28 14.14
C ASP A 20 8.63 -0.17 13.78
N ALA A 21 8.38 -1.47 13.88
CA ALA A 21 7.10 -2.09 13.54
C ALA A 21 5.91 -1.46 14.29
N GLU A 22 6.12 -0.92 15.49
CA GLU A 22 5.10 -0.25 16.26
C GLU A 22 4.75 1.15 15.75
N THR A 23 5.69 1.81 15.05
CA THR A 23 5.50 3.15 14.50
C THR A 23 4.96 3.16 13.09
N ILE A 24 4.82 2.00 12.43
CA ILE A 24 4.25 1.89 11.09
C ILE A 24 2.77 2.25 11.16
N PRO A 25 2.32 3.32 10.46
CA PRO A 25 0.91 3.67 10.43
C PRO A 25 0.10 2.52 9.81
N SER A 26 -0.73 1.86 10.59
CA SER A 26 -1.62 0.82 10.08
C SER A 26 -3.07 1.18 10.43
N LYS A 27 -3.93 1.24 9.42
CA LYS A 27 -5.37 1.30 9.61
C LYS A 27 -5.93 -0.11 9.38
N ALA A 28 -6.31 -0.80 10.44
CA ALA A 28 -6.93 -2.12 10.33
C ALA A 28 -8.34 -2.07 9.72
N SER A 29 -8.93 -0.90 9.59
CA SER A 29 -10.24 -0.70 8.99
C SER A 29 -10.39 0.71 8.45
N THR A 30 -11.08 0.82 7.32
CA THR A 30 -11.68 2.05 6.79
C THR A 30 -13.08 1.72 6.30
N PRO A 31 -14.04 2.67 6.29
CA PRO A 31 -15.37 2.41 5.74
C PRO A 31 -15.34 1.93 4.28
N GLN A 32 -14.37 2.40 3.51
CA GLN A 32 -14.17 2.02 2.10
C GLN A 32 -13.72 0.56 1.97
N LEU A 33 -12.73 0.14 2.79
CA LEU A 33 -12.30 -1.25 2.82
C LEU A 33 -13.45 -2.18 3.26
N ASP A 34 -14.21 -1.77 4.27
CA ASP A 34 -15.32 -2.60 4.78
C ASP A 34 -16.40 -2.79 3.74
N ARG A 35 -16.79 -1.75 2.99
CA ARG A 35 -17.73 -1.86 1.87
C ARG A 35 -17.20 -2.78 0.76
N PHE A 36 -15.91 -2.62 0.40
CA PHE A 36 -15.27 -3.47 -0.59
C PHE A 36 -15.29 -4.96 -0.18
N LEU A 37 -14.88 -5.26 1.05
CA LEU A 37 -14.86 -6.64 1.56
C LEU A 37 -16.26 -7.24 1.63
N ALA A 38 -17.28 -6.45 1.99
CA ALA A 38 -18.67 -6.89 1.97
C ALA A 38 -19.12 -7.26 0.54
N ALA A 39 -18.86 -6.39 -0.44
CA ALA A 39 -19.21 -6.64 -1.84
C ALA A 39 -18.50 -7.88 -2.41
N VAL A 40 -17.21 -8.08 -2.09
CA VAL A 40 -16.46 -9.27 -2.50
C VAL A 40 -17.11 -10.54 -1.92
N ARG A 41 -17.49 -10.52 -0.64
CA ARG A 41 -18.13 -11.70 0.02
C ARG A 41 -19.53 -12.01 -0.49
N GLU A 42 -20.26 -11.00 -0.97
CA GLU A 42 -21.59 -11.20 -1.56
C GLU A 42 -21.52 -11.84 -2.96
N THR A 43 -20.48 -11.47 -3.73
CA THR A 43 -20.32 -11.91 -5.13
C THR A 43 -19.52 -13.19 -5.30
N ALA A 44 -18.74 -13.59 -4.30
CA ALA A 44 -17.84 -14.72 -4.38
C ALA A 44 -18.47 -16.03 -3.85
N PRO A 45 -17.99 -17.21 -4.33
CA PRO A 45 -18.36 -18.49 -3.77
C PRO A 45 -18.02 -18.57 -2.28
N LYS A 46 -18.91 -19.17 -1.48
CA LYS A 46 -18.68 -19.32 -0.04
C LYS A 46 -17.64 -20.40 0.31
N MET A 47 -17.36 -21.29 -0.60
CA MET A 47 -16.42 -22.41 -0.40
C MET A 47 -15.69 -22.74 -1.71
N PRO A 48 -14.37 -22.97 -1.71
CA PRO A 48 -13.45 -22.81 -0.58
C PRO A 48 -13.34 -21.33 -0.13
N PRO A 49 -12.78 -21.06 1.07
CA PRO A 49 -12.55 -19.69 1.51
C PRO A 49 -11.66 -18.93 0.52
N LEU A 50 -12.00 -17.68 0.21
CA LEU A 50 -11.17 -16.82 -0.65
C LEU A 50 -9.79 -16.62 -0.03
N VAL A 51 -8.78 -16.65 -0.89
CA VAL A 51 -7.39 -16.39 -0.50
C VAL A 51 -7.05 -14.94 -0.80
N LEU A 52 -6.67 -14.21 0.23
CA LEU A 52 -6.37 -12.79 0.18
C LEU A 52 -4.89 -12.54 0.46
N LEU A 53 -4.30 -11.65 -0.33
CA LEU A 53 -2.95 -11.11 -0.12
C LEU A 53 -3.05 -9.68 0.46
N ASP A 54 -2.41 -9.47 1.60
CA ASP A 54 -2.27 -8.16 2.25
C ASP A 54 -0.85 -7.62 1.99
N VAL A 55 -0.72 -6.69 1.05
CA VAL A 55 0.57 -6.11 0.62
C VAL A 55 0.91 -4.91 1.49
N GLY A 56 2.09 -4.95 2.14
CA GLY A 56 2.48 -3.98 3.14
C GLY A 56 1.77 -4.23 4.47
N CYS A 57 1.74 -5.51 4.90
CA CYS A 57 0.95 -5.95 6.06
C CYS A 57 1.45 -5.41 7.41
N GLY A 58 2.65 -4.84 7.47
CA GLY A 58 3.27 -4.38 8.72
C GLY A 58 3.25 -5.46 9.79
N ALA A 59 2.86 -5.11 11.01
CA ALA A 59 2.73 -6.04 12.14
C ALA A 59 1.47 -6.93 12.09
N GLY A 60 0.80 -7.05 10.94
CA GLY A 60 -0.23 -8.06 10.69
C GLY A 60 -1.63 -7.76 11.25
N ARG A 61 -1.89 -6.55 11.76
CA ARG A 61 -3.20 -6.19 12.36
C ARG A 61 -4.35 -6.30 11.37
N LEU A 62 -4.17 -5.79 10.14
CA LEU A 62 -5.17 -5.92 9.09
C LEU A 62 -5.32 -7.38 8.67
N GLY A 63 -4.22 -8.10 8.44
CA GLY A 63 -4.26 -9.53 8.10
C GLY A 63 -5.03 -10.38 9.11
N ARG A 64 -4.85 -10.11 10.42
CA ARG A 64 -5.61 -10.77 11.50
C ARG A 64 -7.11 -10.51 11.38
N ARG A 65 -7.51 -9.25 11.18
CA ARG A 65 -8.90 -8.88 10.98
C ARG A 65 -9.52 -9.54 9.74
N LEU A 66 -8.78 -9.58 8.62
CA LEU A 66 -9.23 -10.23 7.39
C LEU A 66 -9.47 -11.74 7.59
N TYR A 67 -8.60 -12.38 8.34
CA TYR A 67 -8.79 -13.80 8.74
C TYR A 67 -10.07 -13.98 9.57
N GLU A 68 -10.32 -13.09 10.54
CA GLU A 68 -11.54 -13.11 11.37
C GLU A 68 -12.80 -12.88 10.55
N LEU A 69 -12.71 -12.13 9.44
CA LEU A 69 -13.79 -11.95 8.46
C LEU A 69 -14.02 -13.19 7.56
N GLY A 70 -13.22 -14.24 7.67
CA GLY A 70 -13.43 -15.50 6.98
C GLY A 70 -12.55 -15.76 5.76
N PHE A 71 -11.56 -14.91 5.48
CA PHE A 71 -10.57 -15.13 4.40
C PHE A 71 -9.45 -16.07 4.87
N SER A 72 -8.83 -16.77 3.94
CA SER A 72 -7.45 -17.23 4.13
C SER A 72 -6.53 -16.09 3.77
N VAL A 73 -5.50 -15.79 4.57
CA VAL A 73 -4.71 -14.58 4.40
C VAL A 73 -3.22 -14.88 4.33
N VAL A 74 -2.55 -14.26 3.37
CA VAL A 74 -1.10 -14.12 3.33
C VAL A 74 -0.79 -12.63 3.47
N GLY A 75 -0.09 -12.22 4.52
CA GLY A 75 0.46 -10.88 4.66
C GLY A 75 1.90 -10.86 4.15
N VAL A 76 2.28 -9.82 3.42
CA VAL A 76 3.64 -9.63 2.93
C VAL A 76 4.13 -8.22 3.25
N ASP A 77 5.36 -8.12 3.74
CA ASP A 77 6.02 -6.83 4.00
C ASP A 77 7.53 -6.94 3.73
N VAL A 78 8.14 -5.81 3.42
CA VAL A 78 9.60 -5.68 3.23
C VAL A 78 10.33 -5.56 4.57
N ASN A 79 9.62 -5.18 5.64
CA ASN A 79 10.17 -4.98 6.96
C ASN A 79 10.19 -6.30 7.75
N VAL A 80 11.40 -6.84 7.93
CA VAL A 80 11.64 -8.14 8.58
C VAL A 80 11.14 -8.15 10.03
N ASP A 81 11.31 -7.06 10.78
CA ASP A 81 10.89 -6.97 12.17
C ASP A 81 9.36 -6.89 12.28
N ALA A 82 8.71 -6.14 11.39
CA ALA A 82 7.25 -6.13 11.29
C ALA A 82 6.70 -7.53 10.96
N VAL A 83 7.29 -8.23 9.99
CA VAL A 83 6.88 -9.60 9.65
C VAL A 83 7.12 -10.57 10.82
N ARG A 84 8.22 -10.40 11.56
CA ARG A 84 8.47 -11.20 12.77
C ARG A 84 7.37 -11.01 13.81
N ALA A 85 6.99 -9.77 14.11
CA ALA A 85 5.89 -9.46 15.00
C ALA A 85 4.54 -10.01 14.46
N ALA A 86 4.29 -9.88 13.16
CA ALA A 86 3.07 -10.40 12.54
C ALA A 86 2.96 -11.92 12.64
N ARG A 87 4.07 -12.65 12.57
CA ARG A 87 4.09 -14.13 12.68
C ARG A 87 3.56 -14.65 14.01
N GLU A 88 3.57 -13.84 15.08
CA GLU A 88 2.94 -14.20 16.36
C GLU A 88 1.40 -14.27 16.25
N LEU A 89 0.81 -13.60 15.26
CA LEU A 89 -0.62 -13.66 14.95
C LEU A 89 -1.00 -14.79 14.01
N ALA A 90 -0.01 -15.53 13.46
CA ALA A 90 -0.25 -16.56 12.45
C ALA A 90 -1.16 -17.68 12.97
N VAL A 91 -2.01 -18.18 12.10
CA VAL A 91 -2.90 -19.32 12.39
C VAL A 91 -2.59 -20.42 11.36
N PRO A 92 -2.16 -21.60 11.81
CA PRO A 92 -2.00 -22.77 10.92
C PRO A 92 -3.30 -23.08 10.17
N ALA A 93 -3.19 -23.81 9.06
CA ALA A 93 -4.38 -24.24 8.34
C ALA A 93 -5.30 -25.08 9.26
N ASP A 94 -6.52 -24.60 9.45
CA ASP A 94 -7.58 -25.29 10.20
C ASP A 94 -8.43 -26.17 9.28
N ALA A 95 -9.40 -26.89 9.85
CA ALA A 95 -10.50 -27.48 9.08
C ALA A 95 -11.64 -26.46 9.01
N PRO A 96 -11.95 -25.85 7.85
CA PRO A 96 -11.85 -26.31 6.45
C PRO A 96 -10.63 -25.80 5.65
N GLY A 97 -9.50 -25.60 6.26
CA GLY A 97 -8.27 -25.25 5.53
C GLY A 97 -7.97 -23.74 5.45
N ARG A 98 -8.61 -22.89 6.26
CA ARG A 98 -8.24 -21.47 6.37
C ARG A 98 -6.92 -21.31 7.12
N PHE A 99 -6.17 -20.31 6.73
CA PHE A 99 -4.89 -19.99 7.34
C PHE A 99 -4.65 -18.47 7.41
N LEU A 100 -3.77 -18.07 8.33
CA LEU A 100 -3.18 -16.74 8.39
C LEU A 100 -1.68 -16.90 8.50
N ARG A 101 -0.93 -16.35 7.55
CA ARG A 101 0.53 -16.42 7.54
C ARG A 101 1.14 -15.12 7.04
N PHE A 102 2.40 -14.89 7.42
CA PHE A 102 3.14 -13.68 7.07
C PHE A 102 4.52 -14.03 6.54
N VAL A 103 4.88 -13.39 5.43
CA VAL A 103 6.13 -13.64 4.70
C VAL A 103 6.83 -12.33 4.37
N GLU A 104 8.13 -12.40 4.20
CA GLU A 104 8.93 -11.30 3.67
C GLU A 104 8.81 -11.27 2.15
N GLY A 105 8.69 -10.07 1.58
CA GLY A 105 8.63 -9.88 0.15
C GLY A 105 8.65 -8.41 -0.23
N ASP A 106 9.24 -8.12 -1.38
CA ASP A 106 9.43 -6.77 -1.90
C ASP A 106 8.72 -6.62 -3.25
N PHE A 107 7.57 -5.98 -3.24
CA PHE A 107 6.75 -5.71 -4.43
C PHE A 107 7.26 -4.51 -5.25
N ALA A 108 8.15 -3.70 -4.70
CA ALA A 108 8.75 -2.56 -5.40
C ALA A 108 10.01 -2.95 -6.19
N ASN A 109 10.55 -4.15 -5.99
CA ASN A 109 11.76 -4.62 -6.67
C ASN A 109 11.50 -4.89 -8.17
N ASP A 110 12.57 -5.08 -8.96
CA ASP A 110 12.46 -5.41 -10.39
C ASP A 110 11.92 -6.83 -10.63
N ALA A 111 12.25 -7.76 -9.76
CA ALA A 111 11.76 -9.13 -9.82
C ALA A 111 10.45 -9.29 -9.03
N SER A 112 9.44 -9.90 -9.64
CA SER A 112 8.18 -10.22 -8.98
C SER A 112 8.40 -11.21 -7.83
N PRO A 113 7.93 -10.92 -6.61
CA PRO A 113 7.98 -11.87 -5.53
C PRO A 113 7.00 -13.01 -5.79
N CYS A 114 7.49 -14.24 -5.82
CA CYS A 114 6.64 -15.43 -5.87
C CYS A 114 6.10 -15.72 -4.47
N ILE A 115 4.87 -15.28 -4.21
CA ILE A 115 4.22 -15.49 -2.92
C ILE A 115 3.49 -16.82 -2.92
N ALA A 116 3.94 -17.76 -2.10
CA ALA A 116 3.30 -19.07 -1.99
C ALA A 116 1.84 -18.93 -1.55
N GLY A 117 0.92 -19.66 -2.23
CA GLY A 117 -0.52 -19.63 -1.98
C GLY A 117 -1.31 -18.82 -2.99
N GLY A 118 -0.63 -18.14 -3.92
CA GLY A 118 -1.28 -17.55 -5.09
C GLY A 118 -1.56 -18.59 -6.20
N PRO A 119 -2.24 -18.16 -7.29
CA PRO A 119 -2.76 -16.80 -7.45
C PRO A 119 -3.90 -16.47 -6.47
N PHE A 120 -3.98 -15.20 -6.07
CA PHE A 120 -4.92 -14.72 -5.05
C PHE A 120 -6.26 -14.28 -5.66
N ASP A 121 -7.33 -14.47 -4.89
CA ASP A 121 -8.68 -13.99 -5.23
C ASP A 121 -8.81 -12.48 -5.04
N VAL A 122 -8.16 -11.98 -4.00
CA VAL A 122 -8.23 -10.58 -3.55
C VAL A 122 -6.83 -10.12 -3.16
N VAL A 123 -6.48 -8.91 -3.55
CA VAL A 123 -5.33 -8.19 -2.99
C VAL A 123 -5.82 -6.91 -2.30
N VAL A 124 -5.31 -6.66 -1.10
CA VAL A 124 -5.42 -5.40 -0.38
C VAL A 124 -4.05 -4.76 -0.30
N CYS A 125 -3.93 -3.51 -0.76
CA CYS A 125 -2.71 -2.71 -0.71
C CYS A 125 -3.06 -1.34 -0.11
N GLN A 126 -2.93 -1.19 1.21
CA GLN A 126 -3.42 -0.03 1.92
C GLN A 126 -2.29 0.92 2.32
N LEU A 127 -2.30 2.14 1.77
CA LEU A 127 -1.36 3.24 2.06
C LEU A 127 0.12 2.91 1.73
N VAL A 128 0.39 1.89 0.93
CA VAL A 128 1.76 1.48 0.57
C VAL A 128 2.30 2.29 -0.60
N ILE A 129 1.52 2.44 -1.68
CA ILE A 129 2.02 3.04 -2.92
C ILE A 129 2.51 4.47 -2.74
N SER A 130 1.89 5.24 -1.85
CA SER A 130 2.25 6.65 -1.59
C SER A 130 3.58 6.84 -0.87
N ILE A 131 4.08 5.83 -0.20
CA ILE A 131 5.35 5.88 0.53
C ILE A 131 6.51 5.26 -0.25
N ILE A 132 6.26 4.84 -1.48
CA ILE A 132 7.27 4.41 -2.44
C ILE A 132 7.65 5.63 -3.27
N GLY A 133 8.82 6.21 -2.98
CA GLY A 133 9.27 7.47 -3.58
C GLY A 133 9.59 7.38 -5.06
N ASP A 134 10.09 6.26 -5.54
CA ASP A 134 10.51 6.06 -6.93
C ASP A 134 9.34 5.62 -7.81
N ALA A 135 9.10 6.34 -8.92
CA ALA A 135 8.00 6.07 -9.85
C ALA A 135 8.08 4.67 -10.49
N ARG A 136 9.30 4.18 -10.82
CA ARG A 136 9.50 2.84 -11.35
C ARG A 136 9.13 1.77 -10.33
N GLN A 137 9.49 1.99 -9.06
CA GLN A 137 9.12 1.09 -7.97
C GLN A 137 7.60 1.06 -7.73
N ARG A 138 6.89 2.18 -7.90
CA ARG A 138 5.42 2.22 -7.85
C ARG A 138 4.80 1.42 -9.00
N THR A 139 5.35 1.56 -10.21
CA THR A 139 4.96 0.75 -11.37
C THR A 139 5.20 -0.74 -11.13
N ASN A 140 6.35 -1.11 -10.56
CA ASN A 140 6.66 -2.49 -10.20
C ASN A 140 5.66 -3.04 -9.18
N LEU A 141 5.32 -2.27 -8.13
CA LEU A 141 4.32 -2.65 -7.15
C LEU A 141 3.00 -3.04 -7.83
N LEU A 142 2.45 -2.18 -8.69
CA LEU A 142 1.18 -2.44 -9.35
C LEU A 142 1.25 -3.65 -10.30
N ARG A 143 2.33 -3.78 -11.06
CA ARG A 143 2.58 -4.93 -11.93
C ARG A 143 2.63 -6.23 -11.13
N HIS A 144 3.38 -6.27 -10.03
CA HIS A 144 3.50 -7.48 -9.20
C HIS A 144 2.21 -7.81 -8.46
N VAL A 145 1.45 -6.80 -8.02
CA VAL A 145 0.10 -7.01 -7.49
C VAL A 145 -0.79 -7.69 -8.53
N ARG A 146 -0.74 -7.20 -9.80
CA ARG A 146 -1.51 -7.79 -10.90
C ARG A 146 -1.09 -9.23 -11.19
N GLU A 147 0.20 -9.52 -11.22
CA GLU A 147 0.77 -10.85 -11.48
C GLU A 147 0.41 -11.88 -10.39
N ASN A 148 0.21 -11.44 -9.17
CA ASN A 148 -0.18 -12.30 -8.04
C ASN A 148 -1.71 -12.50 -7.95
N LEU A 149 -2.53 -11.74 -8.68
CA LEU A 149 -3.96 -11.93 -8.77
C LEU A 149 -4.33 -12.96 -9.85
N ARG A 150 -5.35 -13.78 -9.58
CA ARG A 150 -5.98 -14.57 -10.63
C ARG A 150 -6.68 -13.65 -11.66
N PRO A 151 -6.91 -14.11 -12.90
CA PRO A 151 -7.76 -13.37 -13.84
C PRO A 151 -9.14 -13.07 -13.21
N GLY A 152 -9.61 -11.84 -13.33
CA GLY A 152 -10.84 -11.37 -12.69
C GLY A 152 -10.76 -11.23 -11.17
N GLY A 153 -9.59 -11.40 -10.54
CA GLY A 153 -9.38 -11.15 -9.11
C GLY A 153 -9.58 -9.68 -8.73
N TRP A 154 -9.79 -9.41 -7.46
CA TRP A 154 -10.10 -8.09 -6.93
C TRP A 154 -8.87 -7.39 -6.36
N LEU A 155 -8.68 -6.12 -6.67
CA LEU A 155 -7.76 -5.23 -5.97
C LEU A 155 -8.54 -4.17 -5.18
N TYR A 156 -8.15 -3.95 -3.92
CA TYR A 156 -8.38 -2.73 -3.18
C TYR A 156 -7.04 -2.05 -2.94
N LEU A 157 -6.94 -0.78 -3.35
CA LEU A 157 -5.75 0.02 -3.14
C LEU A 157 -6.14 1.37 -2.55
N SER A 158 -5.40 1.84 -1.54
CA SER A 158 -5.53 3.22 -1.08
C SER A 158 -4.23 3.99 -1.25
N ALA A 159 -4.36 5.27 -1.62
CA ALA A 159 -3.26 6.19 -1.85
C ALA A 159 -3.56 7.55 -1.23
N SER A 160 -2.52 8.29 -0.87
CA SER A 160 -2.63 9.70 -0.49
C SER A 160 -2.90 10.54 -1.74
N GLY A 161 -3.89 11.42 -1.67
CA GLY A 161 -4.28 12.29 -2.76
C GLY A 161 -3.61 13.67 -2.70
N VAL A 162 -3.46 14.31 -3.85
CA VAL A 162 -3.00 15.70 -3.95
C VAL A 162 -3.91 16.60 -3.11
N SER A 163 -3.34 17.32 -2.16
CA SER A 163 -4.08 18.00 -1.09
C SER A 163 -3.75 19.51 -0.95
N ASP A 164 -3.05 20.09 -1.91
CA ASP A 164 -2.62 21.49 -1.91
C ASP A 164 -3.79 22.48 -1.89
N THR A 165 -4.93 22.10 -2.46
CA THR A 165 -6.14 22.93 -2.51
C THR A 165 -6.88 23.03 -1.16
N ILE A 166 -6.67 22.06 -0.26
CA ILE A 166 -7.31 22.03 1.05
C ILE A 166 -6.34 22.23 2.21
N ASN A 167 -5.03 22.18 1.92
CA ASN A 167 -3.98 22.30 2.91
C ASN A 167 -2.75 22.99 2.31
N ALA A 168 -2.56 24.28 2.62
CA ALA A 168 -1.43 25.07 2.15
C ALA A 168 -0.06 24.50 2.61
N GLY A 169 -0.03 23.67 3.65
CA GLY A 169 1.17 22.97 4.09
C GLY A 169 1.69 22.01 3.01
N TYR A 170 0.80 21.28 2.35
CA TYR A 170 1.20 20.40 1.24
C TYR A 170 1.65 21.18 0.02
N ALA A 171 0.98 22.29 -0.33
CA ALA A 171 1.45 23.16 -1.42
C ALA A 171 2.90 23.63 -1.21
N ARG A 172 3.24 24.02 0.02
CA ARG A 172 4.63 24.40 0.38
C ARG A 172 5.59 23.23 0.27
N LEU A 173 5.25 22.07 0.83
CA LEU A 173 6.12 20.88 0.76
C LEU A 173 6.41 20.47 -0.68
N TYR A 174 5.41 20.46 -1.57
CA TYR A 174 5.63 20.16 -2.98
C TYR A 174 6.56 21.16 -3.65
N ALA A 175 6.38 22.48 -3.36
CA ALA A 175 7.21 23.53 -3.94
C ALA A 175 8.65 23.50 -3.41
N GLU A 176 8.83 23.24 -2.12
CA GLU A 176 10.14 23.20 -1.48
C GLU A 176 10.96 21.99 -1.88
N ASP A 177 10.32 20.81 -2.00
CA ASP A 177 11.02 19.56 -2.23
C ASP A 177 11.10 19.13 -3.70
N ILE A 178 10.44 19.83 -4.66
CA ILE A 178 10.44 19.45 -6.09
C ILE A 178 11.85 19.28 -6.67
N HIS A 179 12.80 20.11 -6.27
CA HIS A 179 14.18 20.04 -6.75
C HIS A 179 14.98 18.87 -6.15
N LEU A 180 14.48 18.26 -5.06
CA LEU A 180 15.05 17.09 -4.40
C LEU A 180 14.39 15.80 -4.88
N THR A 181 13.07 15.84 -5.05
CA THR A 181 12.27 14.67 -5.47
C THR A 181 12.26 14.47 -6.98
N GLY A 182 12.42 15.56 -7.76
CA GLY A 182 12.33 15.54 -9.22
C GLY A 182 10.91 15.25 -9.75
N GLU A 183 9.92 15.16 -8.87
CA GLU A 183 8.57 14.71 -9.20
C GLU A 183 7.51 15.63 -8.57
N ARG A 184 6.50 16.02 -9.35
CA ARG A 184 5.37 16.82 -8.85
C ARG A 184 4.59 16.04 -7.79
N HIS A 185 4.05 16.76 -6.82
CA HIS A 185 3.26 16.23 -5.71
C HIS A 185 4.01 15.24 -4.81
N SER A 186 5.35 15.16 -4.95
CA SER A 186 6.22 14.42 -4.06
C SER A 186 6.92 15.35 -3.08
N TYR A 187 7.17 14.85 -1.88
CA TYR A 187 7.89 15.57 -0.83
C TYR A 187 8.63 14.60 0.08
N LEU A 188 9.57 15.15 0.86
CA LEU A 188 10.33 14.37 1.84
C LEU A 188 9.63 14.44 3.20
N SER A 189 9.12 13.32 3.66
CA SER A 189 8.60 13.19 5.03
C SER A 189 9.75 13.31 6.02
N ARG A 190 9.58 14.16 7.04
CA ARG A 190 10.61 14.46 8.04
C ARG A 190 10.07 14.20 9.45
N ASN A 191 10.97 13.83 10.36
CA ASN A 191 10.66 13.75 11.79
C ASN A 191 10.68 15.18 12.42
N GLU A 192 10.41 15.26 13.73
CA GLU A 192 10.39 16.51 14.51
C GLU A 192 11.75 17.23 14.51
N ARG A 193 12.85 16.52 14.25
CA ARG A 193 14.21 17.06 14.17
C ARG A 193 14.57 17.55 12.76
N GLY A 194 13.65 17.43 11.79
CA GLY A 194 13.88 17.79 10.39
C GLY A 194 14.64 16.72 9.58
N GLU A 195 14.95 15.56 10.16
CA GLU A 195 15.64 14.48 9.47
C GLU A 195 14.68 13.80 8.47
N VAL A 196 15.16 13.59 7.26
CA VAL A 196 14.38 12.92 6.21
C VAL A 196 14.19 11.45 6.57
N LEU A 197 12.93 11.03 6.61
CA LEU A 197 12.53 9.65 6.86
C LEU A 197 12.39 8.87 5.55
N TYR A 198 11.57 9.38 4.63
CA TYR A 198 11.30 8.79 3.32
C TYR A 198 10.62 9.81 2.41
N MET A 199 10.56 9.50 1.12
CA MET A 199 9.81 10.27 0.14
C MET A 199 8.36 9.79 0.08
N THR A 200 7.43 10.74 0.04
CA THR A 200 5.99 10.51 -0.12
C THR A 200 5.55 11.08 -1.46
N HIS A 201 4.73 10.34 -2.18
CA HIS A 201 4.04 10.79 -3.38
C HIS A 201 2.54 10.87 -3.16
N HIS A 202 1.93 12.00 -3.52
CA HIS A 202 0.49 12.20 -3.53
C HIS A 202 -0.03 12.13 -4.96
N PHE A 203 -1.03 11.29 -5.19
CA PHE A 203 -1.58 11.03 -6.51
C PHE A 203 -2.68 12.03 -6.88
N ALA A 204 -2.69 12.47 -8.15
CA ALA A 204 -3.92 12.91 -8.77
C ALA A 204 -4.79 11.68 -9.09
N VAL A 205 -6.12 11.84 -9.16
CA VAL A 205 -7.02 10.71 -9.49
C VAL A 205 -6.70 10.15 -10.88
N GLU A 206 -6.48 11.02 -11.85
CA GLU A 206 -6.19 10.67 -13.23
C GLU A 206 -4.88 9.87 -13.32
N GLU A 207 -3.85 10.30 -12.61
CA GLU A 207 -2.56 9.60 -12.55
C GLU A 207 -2.71 8.19 -11.96
N LEU A 208 -3.47 8.05 -10.87
CA LEU A 208 -3.70 6.76 -10.24
C LEU A 208 -4.45 5.80 -11.17
N VAL A 209 -5.46 6.30 -11.89
CA VAL A 209 -6.22 5.53 -12.88
C VAL A 209 -5.31 5.09 -14.02
N GLU A 210 -4.54 6.01 -14.61
CA GLU A 210 -3.60 5.71 -15.70
C GLU A 210 -2.58 4.63 -15.31
N GLN A 211 -2.03 4.70 -14.08
CA GLN A 211 -1.08 3.71 -13.58
C GLN A 211 -1.74 2.33 -13.37
N LEU A 212 -2.98 2.28 -12.89
CA LEU A 212 -3.74 1.05 -12.75
C LEU A 212 -4.08 0.41 -14.10
N GLU A 213 -4.54 1.21 -15.08
CA GLU A 213 -4.80 0.75 -16.46
C GLU A 213 -3.52 0.20 -17.11
N ALA A 214 -2.41 0.93 -16.99
CA ALA A 214 -1.11 0.49 -17.51
C ALA A 214 -0.60 -0.81 -16.88
N ALA A 215 -0.99 -1.10 -15.63
CA ALA A 215 -0.69 -2.36 -14.96
C ALA A 215 -1.63 -3.52 -15.33
N GLY A 216 -2.65 -3.28 -16.19
CA GLY A 216 -3.59 -4.31 -16.65
C GLY A 216 -4.79 -4.51 -15.73
N PHE A 217 -5.18 -3.47 -15.00
CA PHE A 217 -6.44 -3.48 -14.24
C PHE A 217 -7.58 -2.88 -15.04
N GLU A 218 -8.78 -3.40 -14.83
CA GLU A 218 -10.02 -3.00 -15.47
C GLU A 218 -11.10 -2.70 -14.43
N GLN A 219 -12.22 -2.11 -14.86
CA GLN A 219 -13.35 -1.77 -13.98
C GLN A 219 -12.91 -0.91 -12.78
N ILE A 220 -12.02 0.05 -13.04
CA ILE A 220 -11.42 0.89 -12.02
C ILE A 220 -12.48 1.88 -11.52
N ASN A 221 -12.69 1.88 -10.20
CA ASN A 221 -13.53 2.84 -9.50
C ASN A 221 -12.70 3.50 -8.40
N VAL A 222 -12.60 4.83 -8.41
CA VAL A 222 -11.84 5.60 -7.41
C VAL A 222 -12.79 6.52 -6.65
N THR A 223 -12.79 6.41 -5.34
CA THR A 223 -13.47 7.32 -4.42
C THR A 223 -12.44 8.17 -3.70
N THR A 224 -12.68 9.49 -3.64
CA THR A 224 -11.81 10.43 -2.91
C THR A 224 -12.51 10.88 -1.64
N GLU A 225 -11.82 10.76 -0.52
CA GLU A 225 -12.32 11.20 0.79
C GLU A 225 -11.36 12.24 1.40
N LYS A 226 -11.94 13.19 2.14
CA LYS A 226 -11.19 14.15 2.95
C LYS A 226 -11.12 13.62 4.38
N GLU A 227 -9.92 13.30 4.84
CA GLU A 227 -9.70 12.72 6.16
C GLU A 227 -8.56 13.44 6.90
N ALA A 228 -8.38 13.14 8.18
CA ALA A 228 -7.19 13.55 8.91
C ALA A 228 -5.95 12.91 8.31
N SER A 229 -4.89 13.69 8.13
CA SER A 229 -3.61 13.19 7.66
C SER A 229 -3.06 12.14 8.65
N SER A 230 -2.49 11.05 8.13
CA SER A 230 -1.96 9.97 8.97
C SER A 230 -0.81 10.43 9.89
N ARG A 231 -0.04 11.43 9.45
CA ARG A 231 1.10 11.97 10.20
C ARG A 231 0.85 13.30 10.87
N ARG A 232 -0.20 14.00 10.46
CA ARG A 232 -0.59 15.31 10.98
C ARG A 232 -2.08 15.29 11.27
N PRO A 233 -2.51 14.65 12.35
CA PRO A 233 -3.93 14.38 12.61
C PRO A 233 -4.79 15.64 12.72
N ASP A 234 -4.18 16.80 13.00
CA ASP A 234 -4.86 18.11 13.03
C ASP A 234 -5.00 18.73 11.63
N GLU A 235 -4.41 18.14 10.59
CA GLU A 235 -4.46 18.60 9.21
C GLU A 235 -5.29 17.65 8.36
N ALA A 236 -6.08 18.22 7.42
CA ALA A 236 -6.82 17.43 6.44
C ALA A 236 -5.96 17.08 5.23
N ALA A 237 -6.21 15.91 4.67
CA ALA A 237 -5.66 15.44 3.40
C ALA A 237 -6.73 14.67 2.61
N TYR A 238 -6.55 14.59 1.29
CA TYR A 238 -7.31 13.67 0.46
C TYR A 238 -6.69 12.28 0.47
N PHE A 239 -7.55 11.27 0.46
CA PHE A 239 -7.19 9.88 0.24
C PHE A 239 -8.02 9.31 -0.90
N HIS A 240 -7.37 8.58 -1.79
CA HIS A 240 -8.02 7.87 -2.88
C HIS A 240 -8.14 6.39 -2.53
N TYR A 241 -9.32 5.85 -2.78
CA TYR A 241 -9.65 4.45 -2.56
C TYR A 241 -10.07 3.84 -3.90
N ALA A 242 -9.17 3.06 -4.47
CA ALA A 242 -9.39 2.41 -5.75
C ALA A 242 -9.83 0.95 -5.54
N THR A 243 -10.85 0.55 -6.28
CA THR A 243 -11.25 -0.84 -6.45
C THR A 243 -11.23 -1.19 -7.92
N CYS A 244 -10.66 -2.32 -8.29
CA CYS A 244 -10.57 -2.75 -9.69
C CYS A 244 -10.45 -4.27 -9.82
N ARG A 245 -10.48 -4.75 -11.04
CA ARG A 245 -10.33 -6.16 -11.41
C ARG A 245 -9.03 -6.39 -12.16
N ALA A 246 -8.45 -7.56 -11.98
CA ALA A 246 -7.37 -8.02 -12.82
C ALA A 246 -7.94 -8.42 -14.19
N GLY A 247 -7.51 -7.76 -15.26
CA GLY A 247 -7.89 -8.06 -16.65
C GLY A 247 -7.36 -9.42 -17.14
#